data_d7fbf6e52a6cdc78017ed4b4d1ebeaca
#
_entry.id   d7fbf6e52a6cdc78017ed4b4d1ebeaca
#
_cell.length_a   1.000
_cell.length_b   1.000
_cell.length_c   1.000
_cell.angle_alpha   90.00
_cell.angle_beta   90.00
_cell.angle_gamma   90.00
#
_symmetry.space_group_name_H-M   'P 1'
#
loop_
_entity.id
_entity.type
_entity.pdbx_description
1 polymer ?
#
loop_
_entity_poly.entity_id
_entity_poly.type
_entity_poly.pdbx_seq_one_letter_code
_entity_poly.pdbx_strand_id
1 'polypeptide(L)'
;LLAVLICWMSLVAPARTAEENDYYRLVSVAVAETSSSSRAKNWKPAPDGLALEVSGLAVLDDRRVAVAIRKGEVWILEGVYDEPPTNVKFRRFASALHEPLGLLKHGDSFYTAQRSELTQIRDTDKDGEADEYLTVAKGWGVTGGYHEYAYGPKLDRDGNLWITLNIGMGLKGAQLDRTIQDPILGYRQGRWRGWGMKVSQDGDLIPVCAGMRSPSGIGANAAGDMFYTDQQGNWVATNSLHHMRTGAFFHHVESLASMSEEGSPISGVRKVTSGLPYPQAMKQFPQLRPPAVWFPYKKAGQSATDIMLDESNGKFGPFAGQLFVGEFTQAAMNRVFLEKVNGEYQGACFPFRSRFASAVLRMSQGTDGSVFVGLTNRGWSSLGTASYGLQRLVWTGEVPFEIKEMRAMPDGFELLFTKPVNREVALANSSYEMSSHTYLYHSTYGSDEIQNQELTARRVTVSGDALTVRLYIDGLRELFVHELVASHIRSQTGEPLLHPYAWYTLNRIPDE
;
A
#
# COMPACT_ATOMS: atom_id res chain seq x y z
N LEU A 1 -41.50 -56.17 -29.03
CA LEU A 1 -41.39 -54.71 -28.85
C LEU A 1 -40.53 -54.43 -27.63
N LEU A 2 -39.21 -54.17 -27.83
CA LEU A 2 -38.28 -53.75 -26.79
C LEU A 2 -38.28 -52.18 -26.77
N ALA A 3 -38.72 -51.57 -25.66
CA ALA A 3 -38.60 -50.14 -25.47
C ALA A 3 -37.21 -49.81 -24.87
N VAL A 4 -36.36 -49.09 -25.64
CA VAL A 4 -35.06 -48.59 -25.17
C VAL A 4 -35.34 -47.29 -24.45
N LEU A 5 -35.15 -47.30 -23.12
CA LEU A 5 -35.11 -46.10 -22.30
C LEU A 5 -33.76 -45.42 -22.52
N ILE A 6 -33.73 -44.31 -23.25
CA ILE A 6 -32.54 -43.42 -23.33
C ILE A 6 -32.55 -42.51 -22.09
N CYS A 7 -31.68 -42.84 -21.14
CA CYS A 7 -31.42 -41.99 -19.98
C CYS A 7 -30.53 -40.81 -20.41
N TRP A 8 -31.08 -39.60 -20.46
CA TRP A 8 -30.31 -38.37 -20.66
C TRP A 8 -29.53 -38.07 -19.39
N MET A 9 -28.28 -38.50 -19.32
CA MET A 9 -27.34 -37.96 -18.36
C MET A 9 -26.96 -36.54 -18.81
N SER A 10 -27.54 -35.55 -18.18
CA SER A 10 -27.04 -34.16 -18.25
C SER A 10 -25.64 -34.15 -17.69
N LEU A 11 -24.63 -34.08 -18.55
CA LEU A 11 -23.27 -33.71 -18.13
C LEU A 11 -23.33 -32.27 -17.59
N VAL A 12 -23.45 -32.13 -16.27
CA VAL A 12 -23.17 -30.86 -15.59
C VAL A 12 -21.68 -30.68 -15.74
N ALA A 13 -21.27 -29.79 -16.65
CA ALA A 13 -19.87 -29.34 -16.71
C ALA A 13 -19.47 -28.84 -15.32
N PRO A 14 -18.28 -29.19 -14.82
CA PRO A 14 -17.83 -28.65 -13.53
C PRO A 14 -17.87 -27.12 -13.62
N ALA A 15 -18.53 -26.49 -12.64
CA ALA A 15 -18.60 -25.05 -12.58
C ALA A 15 -17.16 -24.52 -12.56
N ARG A 16 -16.82 -23.67 -13.52
CA ARG A 16 -15.51 -22.99 -13.55
C ARG A 16 -15.36 -22.21 -12.27
N THR A 17 -14.25 -22.42 -11.54
CA THR A 17 -13.91 -21.59 -10.39
C THR A 17 -13.71 -20.16 -10.87
N ALA A 18 -14.41 -19.21 -10.27
CA ALA A 18 -14.26 -17.80 -10.60
C ALA A 18 -12.83 -17.32 -10.28
N GLU A 19 -12.27 -16.51 -11.16
CA GLU A 19 -10.93 -15.93 -11.03
C GLU A 19 -11.01 -14.40 -10.90
N GLU A 20 -9.97 -13.78 -10.31
CA GLU A 20 -9.88 -12.33 -10.17
C GLU A 20 -10.18 -11.57 -11.48
N ASN A 21 -9.74 -12.12 -12.62
CA ASN A 21 -9.93 -11.52 -13.95
C ASN A 21 -11.39 -11.52 -14.45
N ASP A 22 -12.25 -12.33 -13.85
CA ASP A 22 -13.69 -12.33 -14.15
C ASP A 22 -14.36 -11.06 -13.58
N TYR A 23 -13.77 -10.46 -12.56
CA TYR A 23 -14.29 -9.27 -11.87
C TYR A 23 -13.45 -8.00 -12.13
N TYR A 24 -12.13 -8.15 -12.21
CA TYR A 24 -11.19 -7.02 -12.38
C TYR A 24 -10.17 -7.38 -13.46
N ARG A 25 -10.40 -6.87 -14.66
CA ARG A 25 -9.60 -7.18 -15.84
C ARG A 25 -8.37 -6.28 -15.94
N LEU A 26 -7.20 -6.89 -16.17
CA LEU A 26 -5.95 -6.15 -16.43
C LEU A 26 -5.83 -5.83 -17.93
N VAL A 27 -5.65 -4.56 -18.24
CA VAL A 27 -5.36 -4.04 -19.57
C VAL A 27 -3.94 -3.50 -19.58
N SER A 28 -3.07 -4.05 -20.42
CA SER A 28 -1.69 -3.57 -20.56
C SER A 28 -1.67 -2.37 -21.50
N VAL A 29 -1.31 -1.19 -20.95
CA VAL A 29 -1.18 0.06 -21.73
C VAL A 29 0.19 0.11 -22.40
N ALA A 30 1.26 -0.13 -21.62
CA ALA A 30 2.62 -0.28 -22.11
C ALA A 30 3.41 -1.14 -21.12
N VAL A 31 3.93 -2.28 -21.55
CA VAL A 31 4.66 -3.23 -20.68
C VAL A 31 5.87 -3.78 -21.41
N ALA A 32 7.02 -3.81 -20.74
CA ALA A 32 8.22 -4.42 -21.28
C ALA A 32 8.22 -5.94 -21.10
N GLU A 33 8.50 -6.65 -22.16
CA GLU A 33 8.57 -8.13 -22.20
C GLU A 33 9.94 -8.66 -21.76
N THR A 34 10.47 -8.18 -20.64
CA THR A 34 11.82 -8.58 -20.21
C THR A 34 11.86 -9.02 -18.77
N SER A 35 13.05 -9.47 -18.33
CA SER A 35 13.31 -10.05 -17.03
C SER A 35 12.57 -9.38 -15.87
N SER A 36 12.05 -10.18 -14.96
CA SER A 36 11.46 -9.76 -13.70
C SER A 36 12.46 -9.21 -12.68
N SER A 37 13.77 -9.33 -12.92
CA SER A 37 14.81 -8.88 -11.99
C SER A 37 15.35 -7.51 -12.37
N SER A 38 15.23 -6.54 -11.47
CA SER A 38 15.84 -5.21 -11.63
C SER A 38 17.37 -5.22 -11.68
N ARG A 39 17.99 -6.31 -11.24
CA ARG A 39 19.44 -6.53 -11.25
C ARG A 39 19.90 -7.36 -12.45
N ALA A 40 18.99 -7.73 -13.33
CA ALA A 40 19.35 -8.48 -14.53
C ALA A 40 20.29 -7.65 -15.42
N LYS A 41 21.40 -8.25 -15.86
CA LYS A 41 22.38 -7.60 -16.71
C LYS A 41 21.84 -7.26 -18.11
N ASN A 42 20.78 -7.92 -18.53
CA ASN A 42 20.13 -7.79 -19.84
C ASN A 42 18.86 -6.94 -19.81
N TRP A 43 18.70 -6.06 -18.81
CA TRP A 43 17.64 -5.06 -18.79
C TRP A 43 17.57 -4.29 -20.12
N LYS A 44 16.40 -4.26 -20.74
CA LYS A 44 16.18 -3.57 -22.01
C LYS A 44 15.18 -2.43 -21.82
N PRO A 45 15.42 -1.28 -22.45
CA PRO A 45 14.41 -0.21 -22.54
C PRO A 45 13.22 -0.66 -23.41
N ALA A 46 12.13 0.14 -23.42
CA ALA A 46 11.06 0.00 -24.38
C ALA A 46 11.58 0.14 -25.83
N PRO A 47 10.82 -0.33 -26.85
CA PRO A 47 11.28 -0.31 -28.25
C PRO A 47 11.69 1.05 -28.80
N ASP A 48 11.13 2.14 -28.26
CA ASP A 48 11.47 3.54 -28.58
C ASP A 48 12.65 4.10 -27.77
N GLY A 49 13.30 3.28 -26.96
CA GLY A 49 14.35 3.68 -26.02
C GLY A 49 13.84 4.16 -24.66
N LEU A 50 12.53 4.21 -24.43
CA LEU A 50 11.90 4.60 -23.19
C LEU A 50 11.78 3.40 -22.22
N ALA A 51 12.51 3.43 -21.12
CA ALA A 51 12.27 2.53 -19.99
C ALA A 51 11.19 3.14 -19.08
N LEU A 52 9.94 2.70 -19.25
CA LEU A 52 8.77 3.22 -18.53
C LEU A 52 8.72 2.69 -17.08
N GLU A 53 9.75 3.00 -16.29
CA GLU A 53 9.88 2.70 -14.87
C GLU A 53 9.03 3.69 -14.07
N VAL A 54 7.72 3.43 -13.99
CA VAL A 54 6.77 4.39 -13.42
C VAL A 54 7.05 4.60 -11.93
N SER A 55 7.45 5.80 -11.57
CA SER A 55 7.76 6.23 -10.21
C SER A 55 6.78 7.27 -9.64
N GLY A 56 5.98 7.88 -10.51
CA GLY A 56 4.88 8.79 -10.19
C GLY A 56 3.77 8.67 -11.22
N LEU A 57 2.53 8.90 -10.82
CA LEU A 57 1.36 8.75 -11.70
C LEU A 57 0.29 9.76 -11.32
N ALA A 58 -0.21 10.50 -12.30
CA ALA A 58 -1.31 11.45 -12.16
C ALA A 58 -2.28 11.34 -13.34
N VAL A 59 -3.56 11.14 -13.06
CA VAL A 59 -4.62 11.22 -14.06
C VAL A 59 -4.89 12.68 -14.37
N LEU A 60 -4.90 13.04 -15.65
CA LEU A 60 -5.11 14.42 -16.10
C LEU A 60 -6.56 14.68 -16.50
N ASP A 61 -7.13 13.76 -17.26
CA ASP A 61 -8.50 13.82 -17.78
C ASP A 61 -8.98 12.41 -18.22
N ASP A 62 -10.04 12.36 -19.00
CA ASP A 62 -10.64 11.14 -19.53
C ASP A 62 -9.88 10.52 -20.73
N ARG A 63 -8.75 11.05 -21.10
CA ARG A 63 -7.92 10.57 -22.22
C ARG A 63 -6.44 10.44 -21.88
N ARG A 64 -5.95 11.17 -20.87
CA ARG A 64 -4.52 11.34 -20.62
C ARG A 64 -4.13 11.05 -19.19
N VAL A 65 -2.95 10.46 -19.06
CA VAL A 65 -2.25 10.33 -17.77
C VAL A 65 -0.83 10.90 -17.89
N ALA A 66 -0.32 11.44 -16.80
CA ALA A 66 1.07 11.79 -16.65
C ALA A 66 1.79 10.75 -15.83
N VAL A 67 2.99 10.35 -16.25
CA VAL A 67 3.86 9.44 -15.51
C VAL A 67 5.22 10.08 -15.31
N ALA A 68 5.71 10.06 -14.06
CA ALA A 68 7.12 10.28 -13.78
C ALA A 68 7.84 8.95 -13.89
N ILE A 69 9.04 8.95 -14.45
CA ILE A 69 9.92 7.79 -14.51
C ILE A 69 11.18 8.04 -13.69
N ARG A 70 11.72 6.98 -13.11
CA ARG A 70 12.87 7.06 -12.22
C ARG A 70 14.11 7.70 -12.86
N LYS A 71 14.23 7.65 -14.19
CA LYS A 71 15.32 8.31 -14.93
C LYS A 71 15.28 9.84 -14.89
N GLY A 72 14.23 10.45 -14.33
CA GLY A 72 14.14 11.88 -14.18
C GLY A 72 13.34 12.61 -15.27
N GLU A 73 12.33 11.95 -15.82
CA GLU A 73 11.47 12.53 -16.84
C GLU A 73 9.99 12.41 -16.43
N VAL A 74 9.16 13.32 -16.91
CA VAL A 74 7.69 13.23 -16.88
C VAL A 74 7.17 13.11 -18.29
N TRP A 75 6.35 12.10 -18.52
CA TRP A 75 5.74 11.80 -19.81
C TRP A 75 4.22 11.93 -19.73
N ILE A 76 3.61 12.52 -20.75
CA ILE A 76 2.15 12.51 -20.94
C ILE A 76 1.81 11.40 -21.93
N LEU A 77 0.88 10.53 -21.54
CA LEU A 77 0.38 9.43 -22.34
C LEU A 77 -1.08 9.70 -22.73
N GLU A 78 -1.40 9.55 -24.01
CA GLU A 78 -2.74 9.68 -24.57
C GLU A 78 -3.21 8.38 -25.19
N GLY A 79 -4.53 8.11 -25.21
CA GLY A 79 -5.10 6.85 -25.72
C GLY A 79 -5.01 5.71 -24.72
N VAL A 80 -4.78 6.02 -23.43
CA VAL A 80 -4.58 5.04 -22.37
C VAL A 80 -5.88 4.40 -21.88
N TYR A 81 -7.03 4.99 -22.21
CA TYR A 81 -8.37 4.45 -21.89
C TYR A 81 -8.93 3.55 -22.99
N ASP A 82 -8.31 3.51 -24.16
CA ASP A 82 -8.76 2.66 -25.28
C ASP A 82 -8.69 1.17 -24.90
N GLU A 83 -9.57 0.36 -25.45
CA GLU A 83 -9.61 -1.10 -25.25
C GLU A 83 -9.78 -1.84 -26.58
N PRO A 84 -8.71 -2.45 -27.11
CA PRO A 84 -7.32 -2.44 -26.59
C PRO A 84 -6.61 -1.12 -26.84
N PRO A 85 -5.63 -0.73 -26.01
CA PRO A 85 -4.88 0.51 -26.12
C PRO A 85 -3.79 0.39 -27.20
N THR A 86 -4.18 0.32 -28.47
CA THR A 86 -3.28 0.06 -29.62
C THR A 86 -2.54 1.29 -30.13
N ASN A 87 -2.99 2.49 -29.79
CA ASN A 87 -2.46 3.76 -30.32
C ASN A 87 -2.03 4.72 -29.21
N VAL A 88 -1.39 4.20 -28.17
CA VAL A 88 -0.89 5.05 -27.08
C VAL A 88 0.21 5.96 -27.60
N LYS A 89 0.04 7.27 -27.39
CA LYS A 89 1.01 8.30 -27.77
C LYS A 89 1.72 8.81 -26.53
N PHE A 90 3.01 9.04 -26.67
CA PHE A 90 3.89 9.52 -25.61
C PHE A 90 4.44 10.89 -25.98
N ARG A 91 4.37 11.84 -25.05
CA ARG A 91 5.03 13.14 -25.15
C ARG A 91 5.80 13.41 -23.87
N ARG A 92 7.09 13.72 -24.00
CA ARG A 92 7.89 14.16 -22.86
C ARG A 92 7.42 15.55 -22.46
N PHE A 93 7.11 15.72 -21.18
CA PHE A 93 6.70 17.00 -20.60
C PHE A 93 7.85 17.65 -19.82
N ALA A 94 8.62 16.88 -19.06
CA ALA A 94 9.72 17.41 -18.25
C ALA A 94 10.90 16.43 -18.24
N SER A 95 12.09 16.93 -17.95
CA SER A 95 13.32 16.14 -17.85
C SER A 95 14.28 16.71 -16.80
N ALA A 96 15.45 16.07 -16.64
CA ALA A 96 16.50 16.50 -15.71
C ALA A 96 16.12 16.46 -14.21
N LEU A 97 15.11 15.68 -13.83
CA LEU A 97 14.75 15.47 -12.43
C LEU A 97 15.65 14.40 -11.77
N HIS A 98 15.89 14.53 -10.46
CA HIS A 98 16.72 13.60 -9.71
C HIS A 98 15.89 12.55 -8.98
N GLU A 99 15.66 11.39 -9.62
CA GLU A 99 14.88 10.25 -9.12
C GLU A 99 13.51 10.67 -8.52
N PRO A 100 12.60 11.24 -9.34
CA PRO A 100 11.29 11.63 -8.87
C PRO A 100 10.49 10.40 -8.43
N LEU A 101 9.96 10.40 -7.19
CA LEU A 101 9.23 9.27 -6.61
C LEU A 101 7.83 9.66 -6.14
N GLY A 102 7.07 10.13 -7.08
CA GLY A 102 5.68 10.57 -6.98
C GLY A 102 5.41 11.66 -7.99
N LEU A 103 4.15 11.88 -8.29
CA LEU A 103 3.70 12.93 -9.19
C LEU A 103 2.29 13.37 -8.75
N LEU A 104 2.13 14.65 -8.53
CA LEU A 104 0.85 15.29 -8.23
C LEU A 104 0.56 16.35 -9.29
N LYS A 105 -0.62 16.30 -9.90
CA LYS A 105 -1.16 17.42 -10.69
C LYS A 105 -2.01 18.29 -9.77
N HIS A 106 -1.64 19.53 -9.59
CA HIS A 106 -2.42 20.51 -8.82
C HIS A 106 -2.41 21.87 -9.51
N GLY A 107 -3.60 22.42 -9.79
CA GLY A 107 -3.74 23.58 -10.66
C GLY A 107 -3.10 23.33 -12.03
N ASP A 108 -2.34 24.26 -12.56
CA ASP A 108 -1.63 24.14 -13.85
C ASP A 108 -0.24 23.51 -13.72
N SER A 109 0.15 23.06 -12.52
CA SER A 109 1.49 22.58 -12.23
C SER A 109 1.52 21.09 -11.93
N PHE A 110 2.70 20.49 -12.09
CA PHE A 110 3.05 19.22 -11.47
C PHE A 110 3.96 19.44 -10.27
N TYR A 111 3.88 18.53 -9.31
CA TYR A 111 4.74 18.52 -8.14
C TYR A 111 5.35 17.12 -7.97
N THR A 112 6.63 17.05 -7.65
CA THR A 112 7.32 15.78 -7.41
C THR A 112 8.36 15.91 -6.31
N ALA A 113 8.46 14.89 -5.46
CA ALA A 113 9.56 14.77 -4.52
C ALA A 113 10.79 14.18 -5.22
N GLN A 114 11.87 14.91 -5.19
CA GLN A 114 13.20 14.49 -5.61
C GLN A 114 14.05 14.15 -4.37
N ARG A 115 15.24 13.59 -4.54
CA ARG A 115 16.11 13.22 -3.41
C ARG A 115 16.35 14.34 -2.40
N SER A 116 16.50 15.58 -2.87
CA SER A 116 16.93 16.73 -2.07
C SER A 116 15.90 17.85 -1.92
N GLU A 117 14.80 17.78 -2.68
CA GLU A 117 13.79 18.84 -2.68
C GLU A 117 12.41 18.37 -3.18
N LEU A 118 11.39 19.15 -2.85
CA LEU A 118 10.08 19.11 -3.47
C LEU A 118 10.04 20.18 -4.58
N THR A 119 9.79 19.76 -5.80
CA THR A 119 9.84 20.62 -6.99
C THR A 119 8.46 20.80 -7.60
N GLN A 120 8.09 22.03 -7.90
CA GLN A 120 6.99 22.39 -8.79
C GLN A 120 7.53 22.52 -10.20
N ILE A 121 6.80 21.98 -11.18
CA ILE A 121 7.15 21.92 -12.58
C ILE A 121 6.03 22.59 -13.37
N ARG A 122 6.35 23.58 -14.20
CA ARG A 122 5.41 24.39 -14.95
C ARG A 122 5.78 24.46 -16.42
N ASP A 123 4.75 24.57 -17.24
CA ASP A 123 4.78 24.94 -18.65
C ASP A 123 4.13 26.32 -18.72
N THR A 124 4.95 27.38 -18.77
CA THR A 124 4.47 28.77 -18.65
C THR A 124 4.05 29.36 -19.99
N ASP A 125 4.62 28.90 -21.10
CA ASP A 125 4.30 29.36 -22.46
C ASP A 125 3.27 28.43 -23.15
N LYS A 126 2.87 27.34 -22.51
CA LYS A 126 1.84 26.37 -22.93
C LYS A 126 2.15 25.65 -24.25
N ASP A 127 3.43 25.41 -24.52
CA ASP A 127 3.86 24.65 -25.70
C ASP A 127 3.78 23.13 -25.48
N GLY A 128 3.57 22.69 -24.19
CA GLY A 128 3.42 21.32 -23.77
C GLY A 128 4.71 20.69 -23.26
N GLU A 129 5.77 21.45 -23.07
CA GLU A 129 7.00 21.09 -22.37
C GLU A 129 7.19 22.03 -21.17
N ALA A 130 7.81 21.52 -20.13
CA ALA A 130 8.08 22.32 -18.92
C ALA A 130 9.30 23.20 -19.11
N ASP A 131 9.13 24.49 -18.84
CA ASP A 131 10.15 25.53 -18.93
C ASP A 131 10.54 26.15 -17.58
N GLU A 132 9.77 25.85 -16.52
CA GLU A 132 10.05 26.37 -15.18
C GLU A 132 10.04 25.26 -14.14
N TYR A 133 11.09 25.23 -13.30
CA TYR A 133 11.28 24.30 -12.19
C TYR A 133 11.55 25.10 -10.92
N LEU A 134 10.63 25.04 -9.97
CA LEU A 134 10.71 25.83 -8.74
C LEU A 134 10.88 24.88 -7.51
N THR A 135 11.88 25.14 -6.69
CA THR A 135 11.99 24.50 -5.38
C THR A 135 10.87 25.00 -4.47
N VAL A 136 9.92 24.11 -4.10
CA VAL A 136 8.83 24.43 -3.17
C VAL A 136 9.31 24.27 -1.73
N ALA A 137 10.02 23.19 -1.45
CA ALA A 137 10.60 22.94 -0.12
C ALA A 137 11.89 22.12 -0.24
N LYS A 138 12.80 22.36 0.68
CA LYS A 138 14.07 21.64 0.85
C LYS A 138 14.49 21.69 2.32
N GLY A 139 15.58 21.03 2.68
CA GLY A 139 16.17 21.14 4.01
C GLY A 139 16.24 19.82 4.76
N TRP A 140 15.91 18.71 4.11
CA TRP A 140 16.28 17.39 4.58
C TRP A 140 17.66 16.99 4.04
N GLY A 141 18.40 16.22 4.84
CA GLY A 141 19.76 15.84 4.50
C GLY A 141 19.83 14.72 3.46
N VAL A 142 20.88 14.77 2.65
CA VAL A 142 21.28 13.68 1.74
C VAL A 142 22.73 13.36 2.03
N THR A 143 23.06 12.10 2.34
CA THR A 143 24.41 11.66 2.71
C THR A 143 25.04 10.76 1.64
N GLY A 144 24.35 10.54 0.51
CA GLY A 144 24.77 9.65 -0.56
C GLY A 144 24.41 8.19 -0.33
N GLY A 145 23.65 7.87 0.70
CA GLY A 145 23.07 6.54 0.92
C GLY A 145 22.12 6.15 -0.23
N TYR A 146 22.26 4.94 -0.77
CA TYR A 146 21.44 4.46 -1.89
C TYR A 146 19.93 4.56 -1.60
N HIS A 147 19.53 4.31 -0.36
CA HIS A 147 18.12 4.27 0.05
C HIS A 147 17.56 5.61 0.55
N GLU A 148 18.26 6.71 0.41
CA GLU A 148 17.79 8.04 0.84
C GLU A 148 16.75 8.62 -0.13
N TYR A 149 15.66 7.90 -0.35
CA TYR A 149 14.55 8.37 -1.17
C TYR A 149 13.69 9.41 -0.45
N ALA A 150 12.99 10.23 -1.23
CA ALA A 150 11.89 11.06 -0.80
C ALA A 150 10.67 10.72 -1.66
N TYR A 151 9.53 10.46 -1.04
CA TYR A 151 8.31 10.02 -1.73
C TYR A 151 7.22 11.07 -1.60
N GLY A 152 6.37 11.14 -2.63
CA GLY A 152 5.25 12.06 -2.70
C GLY A 152 5.44 13.13 -3.80
N PRO A 153 4.68 14.24 -3.74
CA PRO A 153 3.78 14.59 -2.66
C PRO A 153 2.38 14.01 -2.80
N LYS A 154 1.63 14.06 -1.71
CA LYS A 154 0.16 13.95 -1.70
C LYS A 154 -0.43 15.20 -1.06
N LEU A 155 -1.58 15.65 -1.55
CA LEU A 155 -2.27 16.83 -1.05
C LEU A 155 -3.23 16.44 0.08
N ASP A 156 -3.25 17.19 1.19
CA ASP A 156 -4.28 17.07 2.21
C ASP A 156 -5.47 18.01 1.92
N ARG A 157 -6.52 17.92 2.73
CA ARG A 157 -7.72 18.75 2.59
C ARG A 157 -7.50 20.24 2.86
N ASP A 158 -6.44 20.57 3.58
CA ASP A 158 -6.08 21.94 3.91
C ASP A 158 -5.13 22.57 2.87
N GLY A 159 -4.79 21.83 1.82
CA GLY A 159 -3.92 22.29 0.73
C GLY A 159 -2.43 22.16 1.03
N ASN A 160 -2.03 21.42 2.07
CA ASN A 160 -0.62 21.14 2.32
C ASN A 160 -0.16 19.90 1.54
N LEU A 161 1.13 19.88 1.23
CA LEU A 161 1.78 18.75 0.55
C LEU A 161 2.49 17.85 1.57
N TRP A 162 2.24 16.54 1.50
CA TRP A 162 2.85 15.57 2.38
C TRP A 162 3.90 14.75 1.65
N ILE A 163 5.06 14.62 2.26
CA ILE A 163 6.18 13.79 1.77
C ILE A 163 6.68 12.87 2.89
N THR A 164 7.29 11.76 2.50
CA THR A 164 7.97 10.86 3.44
C THR A 164 9.41 10.66 3.03
N LEU A 165 10.28 10.57 4.01
CA LEU A 165 11.73 10.48 3.82
C LEU A 165 12.24 9.13 4.30
N ASN A 166 12.81 8.36 3.39
CA ASN A 166 13.43 7.08 3.71
C ASN A 166 14.61 7.27 4.67
N ILE A 167 14.79 6.32 5.59
CA ILE A 167 16.01 6.27 6.39
C ILE A 167 17.22 6.02 5.48
N GLY A 168 18.33 6.68 5.73
CA GLY A 168 19.59 6.35 5.08
C GLY A 168 20.08 5.02 5.63
N MET A 169 19.80 3.94 4.95
CA MET A 169 20.33 2.64 5.34
C MET A 169 21.83 2.66 5.11
N GLY A 170 22.58 2.60 6.20
CA GLY A 170 24.03 2.64 6.18
C GLY A 170 24.58 1.69 5.14
N LEU A 171 25.57 2.12 4.38
CA LEU A 171 26.32 1.31 3.44
C LEU A 171 26.92 0.11 4.20
N LYS A 172 26.18 -1.00 4.26
CA LYS A 172 26.76 -2.28 4.68
C LYS A 172 27.86 -2.61 3.69
N GLY A 173 29.12 -2.49 4.13
CA GLY A 173 30.29 -2.77 3.32
C GLY A 173 31.25 -1.59 3.19
N ALA A 174 30.82 -0.33 3.27
CA ALA A 174 31.73 0.67 3.78
C ALA A 174 31.78 0.43 5.30
N GLN A 175 32.86 -0.07 5.80
CA GLN A 175 33.17 0.06 7.23
C GLN A 175 33.28 1.57 7.46
N LEU A 176 32.14 2.17 7.74
CA LEU A 176 32.08 3.55 8.18
C LEU A 176 32.84 3.56 9.49
N ASP A 177 34.04 4.09 9.43
CA ASP A 177 34.81 4.33 10.62
C ASP A 177 33.98 5.24 11.52
N ARG A 178 33.43 4.66 12.59
CA ARG A 178 32.54 5.35 13.53
C ARG A 178 33.23 6.51 14.23
N THR A 179 34.51 6.71 14.01
CA THR A 179 35.28 7.85 14.50
C THR A 179 35.24 9.05 13.54
N ILE A 180 34.88 8.85 12.26
CA ILE A 180 34.77 9.94 11.29
C ILE A 180 33.38 10.58 11.43
N GLN A 181 33.32 11.74 12.03
CA GLN A 181 32.13 12.59 12.14
C GLN A 181 31.93 13.48 10.91
N ASP A 182 32.12 12.92 9.72
CA ASP A 182 31.87 13.67 8.49
C ASP A 182 30.38 13.63 8.12
N PRO A 183 29.66 14.74 8.19
CA PRO A 183 28.26 14.79 7.82
C PRO A 183 27.99 14.50 6.33
N ILE A 184 29.04 14.57 5.49
CA ILE A 184 28.95 14.32 4.04
C ILE A 184 29.07 12.83 3.74
N LEU A 185 29.86 12.08 4.51
CA LEU A 185 30.14 10.66 4.26
C LEU A 185 29.16 9.68 4.93
N GLY A 186 28.06 10.16 5.48
CA GLY A 186 26.95 9.28 5.86
C GLY A 186 27.09 8.56 7.19
N TYR A 187 27.92 9.05 8.07
CA TYR A 187 28.08 8.50 9.41
C TYR A 187 26.90 8.79 10.33
N ARG A 188 26.20 9.91 10.10
CA ARG A 188 24.94 10.24 10.72
C ARG A 188 23.84 10.23 9.68
N GLN A 189 22.62 9.83 10.09
CA GLN A 189 21.45 10.05 9.27
C GLN A 189 21.37 11.51 8.85
N GLY A 190 21.09 11.76 7.58
CA GLY A 190 20.79 13.12 7.12
C GLY A 190 19.60 13.68 7.90
N ARG A 191 19.56 15.00 8.03
CA ARG A 191 18.47 15.71 8.73
C ARG A 191 17.11 15.22 8.22
N TRP A 192 16.18 14.93 9.12
CA TRP A 192 14.82 14.47 8.85
C TRP A 192 14.69 13.12 8.12
N ARG A 193 15.73 12.31 8.01
CA ARG A 193 15.61 10.96 7.46
C ARG A 193 14.80 10.05 8.37
N GLY A 194 13.87 9.28 7.77
CA GLY A 194 12.89 8.47 8.49
C GLY A 194 11.72 9.27 9.05
N TRP A 195 11.40 10.43 8.48
CA TRP A 195 10.32 11.32 8.90
C TRP A 195 9.24 11.49 7.85
N GLY A 196 8.01 11.68 8.33
CA GLY A 196 6.91 12.25 7.56
C GLY A 196 6.90 13.77 7.73
N MET A 197 6.84 14.47 6.62
CA MET A 197 6.91 15.93 6.56
C MET A 197 5.65 16.49 5.90
N LYS A 198 5.22 17.65 6.35
CA LYS A 198 4.20 18.46 5.71
C LYS A 198 4.84 19.75 5.17
N VAL A 199 4.48 20.13 3.97
CA VAL A 199 4.88 21.42 3.36
C VAL A 199 3.65 22.27 3.28
N SER A 200 3.69 23.43 3.96
CA SER A 200 2.58 24.40 3.96
C SER A 200 2.40 25.04 2.57
N GLN A 201 1.30 25.74 2.37
CA GLN A 201 1.06 26.50 1.13
C GLN A 201 2.10 27.62 0.92
N ASP A 202 2.73 28.09 2.01
CA ASP A 202 3.82 29.09 1.97
C ASP A 202 5.21 28.46 1.75
N GLY A 203 5.29 27.13 1.65
CA GLY A 203 6.54 26.39 1.39
C GLY A 203 7.30 25.99 2.67
N ASP A 204 6.73 26.19 3.86
CA ASP A 204 7.37 25.80 5.12
C ASP A 204 7.42 24.28 5.27
N LEU A 205 8.60 23.74 5.54
CA LEU A 205 8.83 22.34 5.81
C LEU A 205 8.57 22.03 7.28
N ILE A 206 7.48 21.33 7.57
CA ILE A 206 6.99 21.04 8.93
C ILE A 206 7.18 19.55 9.23
N PRO A 207 8.03 19.17 10.22
CA PRO A 207 8.16 17.78 10.65
C PRO A 207 6.91 17.34 11.42
N VAL A 208 6.41 16.14 11.10
CA VAL A 208 5.16 15.62 11.68
C VAL A 208 5.39 14.42 12.56
N CYS A 209 6.03 13.39 12.06
CA CYS A 209 6.21 12.11 12.74
C CYS A 209 7.50 11.43 12.27
N ALA A 210 7.99 10.50 13.08
CA ALA A 210 9.25 9.79 12.82
C ALA A 210 9.13 8.28 12.99
N GLY A 211 10.19 7.55 12.70
CA GLY A 211 10.26 6.11 12.84
C GLY A 211 10.01 5.36 11.55
N MET A 212 10.03 6.03 10.42
CA MET A 212 9.87 5.44 9.10
C MET A 212 11.16 4.79 8.63
N ARG A 213 11.04 3.64 7.96
CA ARG A 213 12.18 2.95 7.33
C ARG A 213 12.20 3.15 5.82
N SER A 214 11.20 2.64 5.13
CA SER A 214 11.02 2.72 3.68
C SER A 214 9.58 3.09 3.35
N PRO A 215 9.18 4.35 3.61
CA PRO A 215 7.80 4.81 3.55
C PRO A 215 7.38 5.13 2.11
N SER A 216 7.20 4.10 1.27
CA SER A 216 6.97 4.28 -0.17
C SER A 216 5.58 4.83 -0.53
N GLY A 217 4.56 4.50 0.23
CA GLY A 217 3.18 4.91 -0.03
C GLY A 217 2.72 6.03 0.89
N ILE A 218 2.00 7.01 0.33
CA ILE A 218 1.32 8.07 1.07
C ILE A 218 -0.09 8.19 0.51
N GLY A 219 -1.09 8.30 1.37
CA GLY A 219 -2.48 8.51 0.96
C GLY A 219 -3.36 8.92 2.12
N ALA A 220 -4.55 9.44 1.80
CA ALA A 220 -5.57 9.79 2.79
C ALA A 220 -6.67 8.72 2.82
N ASN A 221 -7.30 8.53 3.96
CA ASN A 221 -8.56 7.79 4.05
C ASN A 221 -9.76 8.70 3.70
N ALA A 222 -10.97 8.13 3.69
CA ALA A 222 -12.20 8.87 3.41
C ALA A 222 -12.48 10.03 4.41
N ALA A 223 -11.90 9.99 5.61
CA ALA A 223 -11.99 11.09 6.59
C ALA A 223 -10.97 12.21 6.30
N GLY A 224 -9.97 11.99 5.42
CA GLY A 224 -8.89 12.91 5.11
C GLY A 224 -7.68 12.79 6.02
N ASP A 225 -7.68 11.80 6.92
CA ASP A 225 -6.49 11.49 7.74
C ASP A 225 -5.41 10.86 6.86
N MET A 226 -4.16 11.30 7.03
CA MET A 226 -3.02 10.88 6.21
C MET A 226 -2.37 9.62 6.74
N PHE A 227 -2.04 8.73 5.82
CA PHE A 227 -1.38 7.45 6.10
C PHE A 227 -0.12 7.27 5.27
N TYR A 228 0.77 6.40 5.74
CA TYR A 228 1.88 5.89 4.96
C TYR A 228 2.03 4.38 5.12
N THR A 229 2.61 3.73 4.11
CA THR A 229 3.03 2.32 4.20
C THR A 229 4.51 2.25 4.56
N ASP A 230 4.91 1.28 5.38
CA ASP A 230 6.32 0.97 5.61
C ASP A 230 6.64 -0.47 5.20
N GLN A 231 7.87 -0.68 4.73
CA GLN A 231 8.35 -1.98 4.28
C GLN A 231 9.10 -2.69 5.40
N GLN A 232 8.97 -4.03 5.44
CA GLN A 232 9.71 -4.87 6.37
C GLN A 232 11.21 -4.55 6.37
N GLY A 233 11.83 -4.57 7.54
CA GLY A 233 13.25 -4.36 7.68
C GLY A 233 13.73 -4.25 9.11
N ASN A 234 14.87 -3.62 9.32
CA ASN A 234 15.35 -3.32 10.65
C ASN A 234 14.33 -2.48 11.40
N TRP A 235 13.99 -2.88 12.62
CA TRP A 235 12.95 -2.27 13.46
C TRP A 235 11.51 -2.35 12.94
N VAL A 236 11.31 -2.75 11.70
CA VAL A 236 9.99 -2.93 11.08
C VAL A 236 9.73 -4.42 10.90
N ALA A 237 8.90 -4.98 11.75
CA ALA A 237 8.67 -6.41 11.86
C ALA A 237 8.15 -7.05 10.58
N THR A 238 7.13 -6.44 9.99
CA THR A 238 6.59 -6.74 8.66
C THR A 238 6.04 -5.47 8.03
N ASN A 239 5.51 -5.54 6.83
CA ASN A 239 4.92 -4.39 6.17
C ASN A 239 3.72 -3.86 6.96
N SER A 240 3.49 -2.57 6.89
CA SER A 240 2.48 -1.92 7.73
C SER A 240 1.91 -0.65 7.11
N LEU A 241 0.70 -0.29 7.55
CA LEU A 241 0.01 0.96 7.26
C LEU A 241 -0.10 1.76 8.56
N HIS A 242 0.34 3.02 8.54
CA HIS A 242 0.37 3.88 9.72
C HIS A 242 -0.38 5.18 9.52
N HIS A 243 -1.11 5.61 10.55
CA HIS A 243 -1.72 6.93 10.60
C HIS A 243 -0.68 7.99 10.99
N MET A 244 -0.41 8.95 10.11
CA MET A 244 0.56 10.02 10.32
C MET A 244 -0.02 11.08 11.25
N ARG A 245 0.47 11.12 12.49
CA ARG A 245 0.03 12.07 13.53
C ARG A 245 1.21 12.87 14.06
N THR A 246 0.99 14.14 14.32
CA THR A 246 2.02 15.02 14.91
C THR A 246 2.55 14.44 16.23
N GLY A 247 3.86 14.32 16.33
CA GLY A 247 4.55 13.78 17.49
C GLY A 247 4.55 12.25 17.60
N ALA A 248 4.02 11.52 16.62
CA ALA A 248 4.06 10.06 16.62
C ALA A 248 5.46 9.54 16.24
N PHE A 249 5.87 8.48 16.95
CA PHE A 249 7.03 7.67 16.60
C PHE A 249 6.59 6.24 16.33
N PHE A 250 7.06 5.63 15.23
CA PHE A 250 6.55 4.33 14.79
C PHE A 250 7.55 3.20 15.04
N HIS A 251 8.65 3.13 14.28
CA HIS A 251 9.51 1.95 14.30
C HIS A 251 11.01 2.26 14.39
N HIS A 252 11.55 2.91 13.37
CA HIS A 252 13.00 2.95 13.14
C HIS A 252 13.70 3.99 14.00
N VAL A 253 14.51 3.52 14.96
CA VAL A 253 15.15 4.37 15.98
C VAL A 253 16.16 5.37 15.42
N GLU A 254 16.77 5.11 14.26
CA GLU A 254 17.75 6.04 13.69
C GLU A 254 17.12 7.34 13.21
N SER A 255 15.80 7.38 12.97
CA SER A 255 15.07 8.61 12.67
C SER A 255 15.12 9.62 13.82
N LEU A 256 15.32 9.15 15.05
CA LEU A 256 15.44 9.97 16.24
C LEU A 256 16.70 10.84 16.26
N ALA A 257 17.63 10.65 15.29
CA ALA A 257 18.78 11.54 15.11
C ALA A 257 18.36 13.01 14.91
N SER A 258 17.18 13.25 14.32
CA SER A 258 16.63 14.61 14.14
C SER A 258 15.66 15.05 15.24
N MET A 259 15.51 14.28 16.33
CA MET A 259 14.60 14.62 17.43
C MET A 259 14.91 15.95 18.10
N SER A 260 16.19 16.37 18.12
CA SER A 260 16.65 17.64 18.71
C SER A 260 16.68 18.81 17.72
N GLU A 261 16.29 18.59 16.47
CA GLU A 261 16.21 19.67 15.48
C GLU A 261 15.08 20.64 15.83
N GLU A 262 15.27 21.89 15.46
CA GLU A 262 14.25 22.92 15.64
C GLU A 262 12.95 22.54 14.88
N GLY A 263 11.81 22.70 15.53
CA GLY A 263 10.50 22.34 15.00
C GLY A 263 10.12 20.87 15.18
N SER A 264 11.00 20.03 15.77
CA SER A 264 10.65 18.63 16.05
C SER A 264 9.48 18.53 17.04
N PRO A 265 8.37 17.84 16.68
CA PRO A 265 7.27 17.59 17.61
C PRO A 265 7.53 16.40 18.54
N ILE A 266 8.67 15.71 18.39
CA ILE A 266 9.03 14.51 19.15
C ILE A 266 10.09 14.88 20.18
N SER A 267 9.84 14.49 21.42
CA SER A 267 10.79 14.71 22.52
C SER A 267 10.75 13.54 23.51
N GLY A 268 11.80 13.42 24.33
CA GLY A 268 11.84 12.50 25.46
C GLY A 268 11.92 11.02 25.12
N VAL A 269 12.11 10.64 23.87
CA VAL A 269 12.36 9.24 23.50
C VAL A 269 13.78 8.88 23.97
N ARG A 270 13.83 7.95 24.90
CA ARG A 270 15.10 7.46 25.47
C ARG A 270 15.57 6.20 24.72
N LYS A 271 16.63 5.58 25.23
CA LYS A 271 17.17 4.33 24.67
C LYS A 271 16.07 3.28 24.54
N VAL A 272 15.84 2.84 23.31
CA VAL A 272 14.85 1.81 22.95
C VAL A 272 15.48 0.43 23.13
N THR A 273 14.77 -0.49 23.80
CA THR A 273 15.22 -1.88 23.96
C THR A 273 14.78 -2.70 22.75
N SER A 274 15.75 -3.41 22.16
CA SER A 274 15.51 -4.35 21.06
C SER A 274 15.15 -5.73 21.60
N GLY A 275 14.25 -6.45 20.89
CA GLY A 275 13.91 -7.85 21.17
C GLY A 275 12.68 -8.04 22.06
N LEU A 276 11.85 -7.03 22.22
CA LEU A 276 10.60 -7.13 22.96
C LEU A 276 9.44 -7.55 22.04
N PRO A 277 8.51 -8.42 22.51
CA PRO A 277 7.21 -8.54 21.87
C PRO A 277 6.52 -7.17 21.75
N TYR A 278 5.86 -6.92 20.62
CA TYR A 278 5.33 -5.59 20.29
C TYR A 278 4.42 -4.99 21.39
N PRO A 279 3.50 -5.75 22.03
CA PRO A 279 2.71 -5.23 23.15
C PRO A 279 3.54 -4.81 24.37
N GLN A 280 4.70 -5.45 24.60
CA GLN A 280 5.63 -5.07 25.68
C GLN A 280 6.42 -3.83 25.31
N ALA A 281 6.86 -3.72 24.04
CA ALA A 281 7.54 -2.52 23.53
C ALA A 281 6.64 -1.29 23.67
N MET A 282 5.36 -1.40 23.29
CA MET A 282 4.36 -0.35 23.46
C MET A 282 4.18 0.13 24.89
N LYS A 283 4.23 -0.78 25.87
CA LYS A 283 4.18 -0.43 27.31
C LYS A 283 5.45 0.27 27.78
N GLN A 284 6.60 -0.16 27.27
CA GLN A 284 7.91 0.39 27.68
C GLN A 284 8.22 1.73 27.00
N PHE A 285 7.70 1.94 25.78
CA PHE A 285 7.92 3.14 24.97
C PHE A 285 6.59 3.82 24.62
N PRO A 286 6.06 4.67 25.51
CA PRO A 286 4.75 5.30 25.32
C PRO A 286 4.63 6.18 24.06
N GLN A 287 5.75 6.61 23.46
CA GLN A 287 5.77 7.35 22.19
C GLN A 287 5.59 6.44 20.97
N LEU A 288 5.88 5.14 21.08
CA LEU A 288 5.68 4.17 20.01
C LEU A 288 4.19 4.07 19.69
N ARG A 289 3.85 4.14 18.42
CA ARG A 289 2.47 4.04 17.94
C ARG A 289 2.30 2.76 17.12
N PRO A 290 1.19 2.02 17.32
CA PRO A 290 0.94 0.82 16.53
C PRO A 290 0.61 1.19 15.08
N PRO A 291 0.86 0.29 14.12
CA PRO A 291 0.27 0.41 12.80
C PRO A 291 -1.25 0.27 12.88
N ALA A 292 -1.95 0.94 11.96
CA ALA A 292 -3.37 0.70 11.78
C ALA A 292 -3.63 -0.70 11.20
N VAL A 293 -2.72 -1.15 10.31
CA VAL A 293 -2.79 -2.49 9.71
C VAL A 293 -1.39 -3.06 9.53
N TRP A 294 -1.18 -4.28 9.99
CA TRP A 294 -0.05 -5.11 9.61
C TRP A 294 -0.40 -5.91 8.34
N PHE A 295 0.55 -6.03 7.42
CA PHE A 295 0.49 -6.95 6.28
C PHE A 295 1.42 -8.13 6.56
N PRO A 296 0.92 -9.29 7.01
CA PRO A 296 1.73 -10.46 7.35
C PRO A 296 2.62 -10.89 6.19
N TYR A 297 3.89 -11.17 6.50
CA TYR A 297 4.94 -11.43 5.53
C TYR A 297 4.61 -12.62 4.63
N LYS A 298 4.69 -12.45 3.31
CA LYS A 298 4.33 -13.41 2.27
C LYS A 298 2.85 -13.80 2.20
N LYS A 299 2.06 -13.56 3.24
CA LYS A 299 0.61 -13.82 3.25
C LYS A 299 -0.15 -12.66 2.60
N ALA A 300 0.04 -11.45 3.11
CA ALA A 300 -0.60 -10.22 2.62
C ALA A 300 0.39 -9.26 1.96
N GLY A 301 1.68 -9.41 2.15
CA GLY A 301 2.66 -8.54 1.53
C GLY A 301 4.10 -8.90 1.86
N GLN A 302 5.01 -8.33 1.09
CA GLN A 302 6.44 -8.47 1.24
C GLN A 302 7.16 -7.13 1.05
N SER A 303 6.52 -6.17 0.36
CA SER A 303 7.04 -4.83 0.12
C SER A 303 5.88 -3.89 -0.24
N ALA A 304 5.17 -3.39 0.78
CA ALA A 304 4.04 -2.48 0.59
C ALA A 304 4.48 -1.16 -0.07
N THR A 305 3.65 -0.66 -1.01
CA THR A 305 3.92 0.54 -1.80
C THR A 305 2.77 1.55 -1.69
N ASP A 306 2.31 2.12 -2.78
CA ASP A 306 1.36 3.24 -2.82
C ASP A 306 0.02 2.95 -2.12
N ILE A 307 -0.64 4.02 -1.71
CA ILE A 307 -1.97 4.01 -1.12
C ILE A 307 -2.92 4.76 -2.03
N MET A 308 -4.03 4.16 -2.38
CA MET A 308 -5.11 4.77 -3.14
C MET A 308 -6.45 4.59 -2.39
N LEU A 309 -7.19 5.67 -2.21
CA LEU A 309 -8.58 5.62 -1.76
C LEU A 309 -9.49 5.39 -2.97
N ASP A 310 -10.46 4.49 -2.87
CA ASP A 310 -11.51 4.38 -3.89
C ASP A 310 -12.55 5.48 -3.70
N GLU A 311 -12.45 6.52 -4.52
CA GLU A 311 -13.39 7.64 -4.59
C GLU A 311 -14.33 7.54 -5.81
N SER A 312 -14.37 6.38 -6.46
CA SER A 312 -15.16 6.16 -7.70
C SER A 312 -16.67 6.22 -7.51
N ASN A 313 -17.16 6.26 -6.26
CA ASN A 313 -18.58 6.16 -5.93
C ASN A 313 -19.24 4.89 -6.53
N GLY A 314 -18.51 3.77 -6.46
CA GLY A 314 -18.98 2.47 -6.93
C GLY A 314 -18.69 2.16 -8.40
N LYS A 315 -18.01 3.04 -9.15
CA LYS A 315 -17.59 2.75 -10.52
C LYS A 315 -16.41 1.76 -10.59
N PHE A 316 -15.73 1.52 -9.47
CA PHE A 316 -14.67 0.51 -9.33
C PHE A 316 -15.13 -0.73 -8.56
N GLY A 317 -16.43 -0.88 -8.34
CA GLY A 317 -17.04 -2.03 -7.68
C GLY A 317 -17.53 -1.76 -6.26
N PRO A 318 -17.68 -2.79 -5.42
CA PRO A 318 -18.42 -2.68 -4.15
C PRO A 318 -17.62 -2.09 -3.00
N PHE A 319 -16.35 -1.67 -3.20
CA PHE A 319 -15.42 -1.33 -2.12
C PHE A 319 -15.16 0.18 -1.98
N ALA A 320 -16.04 1.03 -2.52
CA ALA A 320 -15.92 2.48 -2.42
C ALA A 320 -15.68 2.94 -0.96
N GLY A 321 -14.75 3.88 -0.78
CA GLY A 321 -14.32 4.41 0.51
C GLY A 321 -13.27 3.57 1.24
N GLN A 322 -12.85 2.42 0.69
CA GLN A 322 -11.74 1.63 1.23
C GLN A 322 -10.41 2.02 0.58
N LEU A 323 -9.32 1.67 1.25
CA LEU A 323 -7.98 1.88 0.72
C LEU A 323 -7.52 0.65 -0.08
N PHE A 324 -6.76 0.92 -1.13
CA PHE A 324 -6.01 -0.07 -1.87
C PHE A 324 -4.51 0.19 -1.67
N VAL A 325 -3.77 -0.87 -1.40
CA VAL A 325 -2.32 -0.82 -1.14
C VAL A 325 -1.60 -1.68 -2.15
N GLY A 326 -0.68 -1.06 -2.89
CA GLY A 326 0.16 -1.76 -3.84
C GLY A 326 1.20 -2.64 -3.14
N GLU A 327 1.61 -3.71 -3.80
CA GLU A 327 2.61 -4.64 -3.32
C GLU A 327 3.66 -4.89 -4.41
N PHE A 328 4.92 -4.62 -4.07
CA PHE A 328 6.02 -4.64 -5.02
C PHE A 328 6.46 -6.07 -5.35
N THR A 329 6.83 -6.85 -4.35
CA THR A 329 7.48 -8.15 -4.55
C THR A 329 6.52 -9.19 -5.15
N GLN A 330 5.29 -9.22 -4.66
CA GLN A 330 4.28 -10.18 -5.13
C GLN A 330 3.56 -9.73 -6.41
N ALA A 331 3.83 -8.51 -6.89
CA ALA A 331 3.13 -7.90 -8.03
C ALA A 331 1.61 -7.97 -7.84
N ALA A 332 1.14 -7.43 -6.72
CA ALA A 332 -0.22 -7.55 -6.25
C ALA A 332 -0.77 -6.23 -5.69
N MET A 333 -2.03 -6.23 -5.37
CA MET A 333 -2.75 -5.15 -4.67
C MET A 333 -3.59 -5.77 -3.58
N ASN A 334 -3.54 -5.19 -2.39
CA ASN A 334 -4.40 -5.52 -1.27
C ASN A 334 -5.47 -4.47 -1.07
N ARG A 335 -6.58 -4.86 -0.51
CA ARG A 335 -7.65 -3.99 -0.05
C ARG A 335 -7.59 -3.84 1.46
N VAL A 336 -7.87 -2.64 1.97
CA VAL A 336 -7.82 -2.35 3.41
C VAL A 336 -9.13 -1.69 3.85
N PHE A 337 -9.77 -2.29 4.83
CA PHE A 337 -10.85 -1.71 5.61
C PHE A 337 -10.28 -1.11 6.89
N LEU A 338 -10.63 0.13 7.19
CA LEU A 338 -10.23 0.84 8.41
C LEU A 338 -11.44 1.25 9.24
N GLU A 339 -11.27 1.13 10.54
CA GLU A 339 -12.18 1.73 11.52
C GLU A 339 -11.40 2.44 12.64
N LYS A 340 -12.06 3.33 13.36
CA LYS A 340 -11.46 4.07 14.47
C LYS A 340 -12.11 3.64 15.78
N VAL A 341 -11.34 2.98 16.65
CA VAL A 341 -11.80 2.48 17.94
C VAL A 341 -11.01 3.18 19.05
N ASN A 342 -11.71 3.81 19.98
CA ASN A 342 -11.11 4.54 21.11
C ASN A 342 -9.97 5.49 20.68
N GLY A 343 -10.17 6.19 19.55
CA GLY A 343 -9.21 7.16 19.02
C GLY A 343 -8.06 6.60 18.18
N GLU A 344 -7.89 5.26 18.12
CA GLU A 344 -6.87 4.60 17.31
C GLU A 344 -7.48 4.01 16.03
N TYR A 345 -6.77 4.13 14.90
CA TYR A 345 -7.11 3.41 13.68
C TYR A 345 -6.64 1.96 13.77
N GLN A 346 -7.48 1.08 13.30
CA GLN A 346 -7.24 -0.35 13.15
C GLN A 346 -8.05 -0.89 11.99
N GLY A 347 -7.88 -2.15 11.60
CA GLY A 347 -8.67 -2.71 10.53
C GLY A 347 -8.07 -3.98 9.94
N ALA A 348 -8.66 -4.40 8.83
CA ALA A 348 -8.28 -5.61 8.13
C ALA A 348 -7.67 -5.33 6.76
N CYS A 349 -6.70 -6.12 6.35
CA CYS A 349 -6.29 -6.25 4.97
C CYS A 349 -6.80 -7.57 4.37
N PHE A 350 -7.06 -7.51 3.08
CA PHE A 350 -7.57 -8.60 2.27
C PHE A 350 -6.79 -8.68 0.95
N PRO A 351 -6.52 -9.84 0.38
CA PRO A 351 -6.08 -9.92 -1.01
C PRO A 351 -7.12 -9.26 -1.92
N PHE A 352 -6.68 -8.69 -3.03
CA PHE A 352 -7.61 -8.08 -3.98
C PHE A 352 -7.30 -8.45 -5.42
N ARG A 353 -6.09 -8.17 -5.89
CA ARG A 353 -5.68 -8.46 -7.26
C ARG A 353 -4.22 -8.84 -7.32
N SER A 354 -3.91 -9.93 -7.96
CA SER A 354 -2.56 -10.44 -8.18
C SER A 354 -2.19 -10.46 -9.67
N ARG A 355 -0.98 -10.93 -9.98
CA ARG A 355 -0.50 -11.17 -11.35
C ARG A 355 -0.42 -9.90 -12.20
N PHE A 356 -0.04 -8.77 -11.61
CA PHE A 356 0.42 -7.64 -12.39
C PHE A 356 1.69 -8.00 -13.17
N ALA A 357 1.90 -7.34 -14.31
CA ALA A 357 3.03 -7.64 -15.19
C ALA A 357 4.40 -7.40 -14.53
N SER A 358 4.47 -6.47 -13.57
CA SER A 358 5.65 -6.20 -12.74
C SER A 358 5.20 -5.73 -11.35
N ALA A 359 6.16 -5.31 -10.52
CA ALA A 359 5.87 -4.77 -9.19
C ALA A 359 4.95 -3.55 -9.26
N VAL A 360 3.92 -3.53 -8.42
CA VAL A 360 3.03 -2.37 -8.27
C VAL A 360 3.75 -1.32 -7.43
N LEU A 361 4.01 -0.15 -8.03
CA LEU A 361 4.69 0.95 -7.33
C LEU A 361 3.78 2.16 -7.11
N ARG A 362 2.96 2.54 -8.11
CA ARG A 362 2.06 3.70 -8.05
C ARG A 362 0.68 3.34 -8.57
N MET A 363 -0.33 3.99 -8.01
CA MET A 363 -1.72 3.81 -8.38
C MET A 363 -2.42 5.15 -8.48
N SER A 364 -3.33 5.28 -9.45
CA SER A 364 -4.18 6.48 -9.59
C SER A 364 -5.52 6.10 -10.18
N GLN A 365 -6.61 6.59 -9.58
CA GLN A 365 -7.96 6.32 -10.08
C GLN A 365 -8.24 7.12 -11.35
N GLY A 366 -8.72 6.44 -12.37
CA GLY A 366 -9.16 7.04 -13.61
C GLY A 366 -10.53 7.72 -13.48
N THR A 367 -10.84 8.63 -14.41
CA THR A 367 -12.11 9.37 -14.43
C THR A 367 -13.34 8.47 -14.67
N ASP A 368 -13.11 7.32 -15.29
CA ASP A 368 -14.12 6.28 -15.54
C ASP A 368 -14.28 5.29 -14.36
N GLY A 369 -13.50 5.48 -13.30
CA GLY A 369 -13.46 4.60 -12.12
C GLY A 369 -12.41 3.50 -12.20
N SER A 370 -11.82 3.21 -13.36
CA SER A 370 -10.71 2.25 -13.46
C SER A 370 -9.46 2.75 -12.70
N VAL A 371 -8.49 1.88 -12.49
CA VAL A 371 -7.25 2.23 -11.79
C VAL A 371 -6.05 2.04 -12.69
N PHE A 372 -5.29 3.10 -12.90
CA PHE A 372 -3.97 3.00 -13.53
C PHE A 372 -2.94 2.56 -12.51
N VAL A 373 -2.11 1.60 -12.93
CA VAL A 373 -1.11 0.95 -12.09
C VAL A 373 0.25 1.08 -12.76
N GLY A 374 1.11 1.87 -12.15
CA GLY A 374 2.50 2.07 -12.55
C GLY A 374 3.40 0.99 -12.00
N LEU A 375 4.20 0.39 -12.88
CA LEU A 375 4.96 -0.81 -12.62
C LEU A 375 6.46 -0.60 -12.80
N THR A 376 7.27 -1.21 -11.93
CA THR A 376 8.71 -1.33 -12.08
C THR A 376 9.29 -2.39 -11.16
N ASN A 377 10.25 -3.16 -11.61
CA ASN A 377 11.03 -4.06 -10.74
C ASN A 377 12.41 -3.47 -10.36
N ARG A 378 12.58 -2.15 -10.59
CA ARG A 378 13.86 -1.51 -10.33
C ARG A 378 14.11 -1.35 -8.83
N GLY A 379 15.28 -1.83 -8.39
CA GLY A 379 15.71 -1.80 -7.00
C GLY A 379 15.43 -3.08 -6.24
N TRP A 380 14.42 -3.84 -6.62
CA TRP A 380 14.06 -5.10 -5.98
C TRP A 380 13.45 -6.08 -6.97
N SER A 381 13.51 -7.39 -6.70
CA SER A 381 12.86 -8.40 -7.53
C SER A 381 11.35 -8.44 -7.27
N SER A 382 10.59 -8.79 -8.31
CA SER A 382 9.15 -9.01 -8.27
C SER A 382 8.79 -10.36 -8.87
N LEU A 383 7.63 -10.90 -8.51
CA LEU A 383 7.04 -12.07 -9.16
C LEU A 383 6.50 -11.75 -10.56
N GLY A 384 6.27 -10.48 -10.87
CA GLY A 384 5.93 -10.05 -12.22
C GLY A 384 7.08 -10.29 -13.20
N THR A 385 6.75 -10.66 -14.44
CA THR A 385 7.73 -11.06 -15.47
C THR A 385 8.30 -9.90 -16.28
N ALA A 386 7.62 -8.76 -16.30
CA ALA A 386 8.07 -7.55 -16.98
C ALA A 386 9.01 -6.71 -16.10
N SER A 387 9.84 -5.88 -16.73
CA SER A 387 10.74 -4.98 -16.03
C SER A 387 10.07 -3.69 -15.57
N TYR A 388 9.06 -3.22 -16.31
CA TYR A 388 8.34 -1.99 -16.05
C TYR A 388 7.05 -1.92 -16.89
N GLY A 389 6.22 -0.94 -16.63
CA GLY A 389 5.06 -0.66 -17.48
C GLY A 389 3.98 0.16 -16.81
N LEU A 390 2.90 0.32 -17.55
CA LEU A 390 1.63 0.88 -17.10
C LEU A 390 0.53 -0.10 -17.47
N GLN A 391 -0.23 -0.54 -16.49
CA GLN A 391 -1.45 -1.33 -16.66
C GLN A 391 -2.65 -0.54 -16.16
N ARG A 392 -3.82 -0.91 -16.64
CA ARG A 392 -5.10 -0.38 -16.18
C ARG A 392 -5.96 -1.54 -15.66
N LEU A 393 -6.48 -1.40 -14.45
CA LEU A 393 -7.37 -2.35 -13.81
C LEU A 393 -8.81 -1.86 -13.97
N VAL A 394 -9.63 -2.65 -14.66
CA VAL A 394 -11.00 -2.29 -15.04
C VAL A 394 -11.98 -3.26 -14.38
N TRP A 395 -12.93 -2.73 -13.62
CA TRP A 395 -14.04 -3.51 -13.10
C TRP A 395 -14.96 -3.96 -14.23
N THR A 396 -15.35 -5.23 -14.25
CA THR A 396 -16.19 -5.82 -15.32
C THR A 396 -17.69 -5.52 -15.15
N GLY A 397 -18.08 -4.96 -14.00
CA GLY A 397 -19.49 -4.79 -13.61
C GLY A 397 -20.02 -5.94 -12.75
N GLU A 398 -19.30 -7.06 -12.69
CA GLU A 398 -19.67 -8.20 -11.87
C GLU A 398 -19.15 -8.04 -10.43
N VAL A 399 -20.02 -8.28 -9.45
CA VAL A 399 -19.64 -8.21 -8.04
C VAL A 399 -19.05 -9.55 -7.59
N PRO A 400 -17.79 -9.60 -7.08
CA PRO A 400 -17.25 -10.84 -6.52
C PRO A 400 -17.95 -11.17 -5.19
N PHE A 401 -18.00 -12.44 -4.82
CA PHE A 401 -18.37 -12.84 -3.47
C PHE A 401 -17.16 -12.73 -2.55
N GLU A 402 -17.18 -11.76 -1.62
CA GLU A 402 -16.05 -11.35 -0.78
C GLU A 402 -16.48 -10.98 0.63
N ILE A 403 -15.55 -11.06 1.57
CA ILE A 403 -15.65 -10.35 2.85
C ILE A 403 -15.40 -8.87 2.57
N LYS A 404 -16.44 -8.04 2.59
CA LYS A 404 -16.35 -6.60 2.33
C LYS A 404 -15.67 -5.85 3.47
N GLU A 405 -16.05 -6.18 4.70
CA GLU A 405 -15.56 -5.57 5.93
C GLU A 405 -15.40 -6.61 7.02
N MET A 406 -14.42 -6.40 7.88
CA MET A 406 -14.24 -7.13 9.13
C MET A 406 -14.08 -6.10 10.24
N ARG A 407 -15.04 -6.04 11.16
CA ARG A 407 -15.10 -5.09 12.25
C ARG A 407 -14.80 -5.76 13.58
N ALA A 408 -14.04 -5.07 14.44
CA ALA A 408 -13.89 -5.51 15.83
C ALA A 408 -15.16 -5.20 16.62
N MET A 409 -15.46 -6.10 17.53
CA MET A 409 -16.56 -5.97 18.47
C MET A 409 -16.04 -6.33 19.88
N PRO A 410 -16.75 -5.95 20.95
CA PRO A 410 -16.26 -6.23 22.32
C PRO A 410 -15.91 -7.68 22.59
N ASP A 411 -16.57 -8.60 21.90
CA ASP A 411 -16.48 -10.04 22.13
C ASP A 411 -16.30 -10.86 20.83
N GLY A 412 -15.62 -10.31 19.82
CA GLY A 412 -15.34 -11.01 18.57
C GLY A 412 -15.24 -10.12 17.36
N PHE A 413 -15.74 -10.58 16.21
CA PHE A 413 -15.72 -9.85 14.96
C PHE A 413 -17.08 -9.91 14.24
N GLU A 414 -17.37 -8.87 13.48
CA GLU A 414 -18.48 -8.82 12.54
C GLU A 414 -17.92 -8.78 11.11
N LEU A 415 -18.42 -9.68 10.26
CA LEU A 415 -18.06 -9.78 8.85
C LEU A 415 -19.24 -9.32 8.00
N LEU A 416 -19.04 -8.31 7.17
CA LEU A 416 -19.99 -7.90 6.13
C LEU A 416 -19.54 -8.49 4.80
N PHE A 417 -20.46 -9.14 4.09
CA PHE A 417 -20.19 -9.75 2.78
C PHE A 417 -20.76 -8.92 1.63
N THR A 418 -20.20 -9.08 0.44
CA THR A 418 -20.69 -8.40 -0.79
C THR A 418 -21.99 -9.01 -1.34
N LYS A 419 -22.28 -10.27 -0.99
CA LYS A 419 -23.50 -11.02 -1.36
C LYS A 419 -24.01 -11.81 -0.16
N PRO A 420 -25.32 -12.15 -0.09
CA PRO A 420 -25.85 -12.97 0.98
C PRO A 420 -25.14 -14.34 1.08
N VAL A 421 -24.80 -14.73 2.32
CA VAL A 421 -24.17 -16.03 2.60
C VAL A 421 -25.22 -17.16 2.65
N ASN A 422 -24.79 -18.38 2.37
CA ASN A 422 -25.55 -19.59 2.68
C ASN A 422 -25.61 -19.74 4.22
N ARG A 423 -26.81 -19.63 4.80
CA ARG A 423 -26.99 -19.61 6.27
C ARG A 423 -26.53 -20.87 6.98
N GLU A 424 -26.76 -22.03 6.38
CA GLU A 424 -26.39 -23.31 6.99
C GLU A 424 -24.89 -23.41 7.14
N VAL A 425 -24.15 -23.12 6.06
CA VAL A 425 -22.69 -23.11 6.06
C VAL A 425 -22.14 -22.00 6.97
N ALA A 426 -22.74 -20.80 6.91
CA ALA A 426 -22.28 -19.66 7.68
C ALA A 426 -22.51 -19.79 9.20
N LEU A 427 -23.48 -20.58 9.66
CA LEU A 427 -23.73 -20.85 11.07
C LEU A 427 -22.77 -21.91 11.67
N ALA A 428 -22.06 -22.66 10.83
CA ALA A 428 -21.14 -23.68 11.28
C ALA A 428 -19.82 -23.04 11.76
N ASN A 429 -19.45 -23.23 13.03
CA ASN A 429 -18.19 -22.71 13.59
C ASN A 429 -16.97 -23.18 12.80
N SER A 430 -17.01 -24.41 12.24
CA SER A 430 -15.94 -24.99 11.41
C SER A 430 -15.74 -24.27 10.07
N SER A 431 -16.60 -23.34 9.70
CA SER A 431 -16.41 -22.52 8.50
C SER A 431 -15.40 -21.41 8.67
N TYR A 432 -14.93 -21.17 9.88
CA TYR A 432 -14.01 -20.08 10.24
C TYR A 432 -12.83 -20.63 11.04
N GLU A 433 -11.67 -20.69 10.41
CA GLU A 433 -10.40 -20.95 11.08
C GLU A 433 -9.81 -19.61 11.51
N MET A 434 -9.48 -19.48 12.80
CA MET A 434 -8.92 -18.23 13.30
C MET A 434 -7.70 -18.48 14.18
N SER A 435 -6.76 -17.57 14.08
CA SER A 435 -5.60 -17.50 14.96
C SER A 435 -5.21 -16.06 15.26
N SER A 436 -4.34 -15.87 16.23
CA SER A 436 -3.76 -14.55 16.46
C SER A 436 -2.26 -14.66 16.77
N HIS A 437 -1.50 -13.65 16.39
CA HIS A 437 -0.07 -13.55 16.59
C HIS A 437 0.36 -12.08 16.74
N THR A 438 1.58 -11.87 17.21
CA THR A 438 2.25 -10.58 17.23
C THR A 438 3.68 -10.71 16.71
N TYR A 439 4.46 -9.65 16.80
CA TYR A 439 5.82 -9.57 16.29
C TYR A 439 6.81 -9.12 17.38
N LEU A 440 8.10 -9.31 17.13
CA LEU A 440 9.17 -8.69 17.88
C LEU A 440 9.46 -7.28 17.35
N TYR A 441 9.58 -6.32 18.26
CA TYR A 441 10.16 -5.02 17.98
C TYR A 441 11.67 -5.10 18.24
N HIS A 442 12.47 -5.20 17.19
CA HIS A 442 13.91 -5.44 17.31
C HIS A 442 14.73 -4.84 16.14
N SER A 443 16.04 -4.69 16.39
CA SER A 443 16.98 -4.08 15.45
C SER A 443 17.35 -4.97 14.26
N THR A 444 17.00 -6.26 14.26
CA THR A 444 17.24 -7.16 13.13
C THR A 444 16.16 -6.99 12.05
N TYR A 445 16.40 -7.55 10.88
CA TYR A 445 15.52 -7.42 9.73
C TYR A 445 14.29 -8.32 9.87
N GLY A 446 13.10 -7.74 9.88
CA GLY A 446 11.83 -8.45 9.98
C GLY A 446 11.64 -9.21 11.29
N SER A 447 10.49 -9.79 11.49
CA SER A 447 10.17 -10.68 12.62
C SER A 447 9.32 -11.83 12.16
N ASP A 448 9.56 -13.01 12.72
CA ASP A 448 8.61 -14.08 12.66
C ASP A 448 7.35 -13.74 13.46
N GLU A 449 6.24 -14.39 13.11
CA GLU A 449 5.01 -14.39 13.90
C GLU A 449 5.27 -15.13 15.21
N ILE A 450 5.04 -14.46 16.34
CA ILE A 450 5.28 -15.00 17.68
C ILE A 450 4.01 -14.99 18.52
N GLN A 451 4.01 -15.75 19.62
CA GLN A 451 2.87 -15.87 20.52
C GLN A 451 1.58 -16.29 19.80
N ASN A 452 1.74 -17.21 18.84
CA ASN A 452 0.63 -17.75 18.07
C ASN A 452 -0.38 -18.43 19.00
N GLN A 453 -1.67 -18.21 18.72
CA GLN A 453 -2.77 -18.81 19.46
C GLN A 453 -3.92 -19.08 18.50
N GLU A 454 -4.39 -20.33 18.48
CA GLU A 454 -5.64 -20.69 17.80
C GLU A 454 -6.82 -20.10 18.56
N LEU A 455 -7.80 -19.60 17.80
CA LEU A 455 -9.03 -19.01 18.31
C LEU A 455 -10.22 -19.76 17.72
N THR A 456 -11.26 -19.95 18.53
CA THR A 456 -12.47 -20.63 18.08
C THR A 456 -13.69 -19.74 18.37
N ALA A 457 -14.56 -19.61 17.39
CA ALA A 457 -15.84 -18.97 17.60
C ALA A 457 -16.72 -19.85 18.51
N ARG A 458 -17.08 -19.34 19.68
CA ARG A 458 -18.01 -20.04 20.60
C ARG A 458 -19.46 -20.01 20.11
N ARG A 459 -19.79 -19.03 19.28
CA ARG A 459 -21.12 -18.82 18.71
C ARG A 459 -20.97 -18.05 17.40
N VAL A 460 -21.81 -18.36 16.43
CA VAL A 460 -21.96 -17.62 15.18
C VAL A 460 -23.44 -17.22 15.01
N THR A 461 -23.69 -16.01 14.53
CA THR A 461 -25.03 -15.57 14.14
C THR A 461 -24.99 -14.92 12.75
N VAL A 462 -26.11 -14.99 12.04
CA VAL A 462 -26.27 -14.44 10.68
C VAL A 462 -27.47 -13.49 10.66
N SER A 463 -27.28 -12.31 10.12
CA SER A 463 -28.32 -11.27 10.01
C SER A 463 -29.54 -11.73 9.16
N GLY A 464 -30.68 -11.02 9.29
CA GLY A 464 -31.89 -11.35 8.57
C GLY A 464 -31.76 -11.36 7.06
N ASP A 465 -30.94 -10.47 6.49
CA ASP A 465 -30.61 -10.37 5.07
C ASP A 465 -29.46 -11.31 4.61
N ALA A 466 -28.86 -12.02 5.54
CA ALA A 466 -27.70 -12.89 5.34
C ALA A 466 -26.43 -12.16 4.78
N LEU A 467 -26.33 -10.85 4.91
CA LEU A 467 -25.14 -10.09 4.51
C LEU A 467 -24.11 -10.00 5.63
N THR A 468 -24.53 -10.11 6.89
CA THR A 468 -23.65 -9.94 8.04
C THR A 468 -23.56 -11.24 8.86
N VAL A 469 -22.33 -11.61 9.21
CA VAL A 469 -22.02 -12.72 10.10
C VAL A 469 -21.30 -12.18 11.34
N ARG A 470 -21.80 -12.50 12.51
CA ARG A 470 -21.20 -12.15 13.81
C ARG A 470 -20.52 -13.37 14.41
N LEU A 471 -19.20 -13.27 14.63
CA LEU A 471 -18.38 -14.28 15.29
C LEU A 471 -18.15 -13.86 16.74
N TYR A 472 -18.58 -14.68 17.70
CA TYR A 472 -18.31 -14.48 19.13
C TYR A 472 -17.07 -15.29 19.49
N ILE A 473 -15.99 -14.65 19.90
CA ILE A 473 -14.67 -15.25 20.07
C ILE A 473 -14.11 -14.86 21.43
N ASP A 474 -13.71 -15.86 22.19
CA ASP A 474 -13.00 -15.64 23.45
C ASP A 474 -11.49 -15.50 23.18
N GLY A 475 -10.80 -14.70 23.97
CA GLY A 475 -9.35 -14.57 23.88
C GLY A 475 -8.85 -13.56 22.85
N LEU A 476 -9.65 -12.56 22.50
CA LEU A 476 -9.17 -11.40 21.73
C LEU A 476 -7.99 -10.72 22.44
N ARG A 477 -6.99 -10.30 21.68
CA ARG A 477 -5.77 -9.69 22.22
C ARG A 477 -5.47 -8.38 21.52
N GLU A 478 -5.42 -7.28 22.30
CA GLU A 478 -4.96 -5.97 21.76
C GLU A 478 -3.50 -6.04 21.33
N LEU A 479 -3.15 -5.31 20.25
CA LEU A 479 -1.84 -5.23 19.63
C LEU A 479 -1.38 -6.56 18.97
N PHE A 480 -2.36 -7.37 18.56
CA PHE A 480 -2.16 -8.61 17.81
C PHE A 480 -2.85 -8.54 16.45
N VAL A 481 -2.31 -9.29 15.51
CA VAL A 481 -3.00 -9.61 14.27
C VAL A 481 -3.90 -10.82 14.50
N HIS A 482 -5.15 -10.74 14.06
CA HIS A 482 -6.12 -11.81 14.06
C HIS A 482 -6.33 -12.27 12.62
N GLU A 483 -5.88 -13.46 12.31
CA GLU A 483 -5.99 -14.08 10.99
C GLU A 483 -7.29 -14.88 10.92
N LEU A 484 -8.04 -14.69 9.84
CA LEU A 484 -9.26 -15.42 9.51
C LEU A 484 -9.08 -16.14 8.18
N VAL A 485 -9.42 -17.43 8.14
CA VAL A 485 -9.56 -18.22 6.92
C VAL A 485 -11.00 -18.75 6.86
N ALA A 486 -11.74 -18.33 5.82
CA ALA A 486 -13.17 -18.63 5.65
C ALA A 486 -13.43 -19.46 4.35
N SER A 487 -12.58 -20.44 4.07
CA SER A 487 -12.57 -21.22 2.80
C SER A 487 -13.86 -22.01 2.55
N HIS A 488 -14.62 -22.34 3.59
CA HIS A 488 -15.86 -23.10 3.50
C HIS A 488 -17.09 -22.21 3.21
N ILE A 489 -16.99 -20.91 3.42
CA ILE A 489 -18.11 -19.99 3.22
C ILE A 489 -18.54 -19.99 1.75
N ARG A 490 -19.86 -19.97 1.55
CA ARG A 490 -20.51 -19.91 0.24
C ARG A 490 -21.56 -18.83 0.24
N SER A 491 -21.77 -18.20 -0.92
CA SER A 491 -22.94 -17.35 -1.14
C SER A 491 -24.22 -18.17 -1.11
N GLN A 492 -25.36 -17.50 -1.04
CA GLN A 492 -26.67 -18.16 -1.13
C GLN A 492 -26.85 -18.95 -2.45
N THR A 493 -26.13 -18.58 -3.51
CA THR A 493 -26.12 -19.26 -4.81
C THR A 493 -25.02 -20.32 -4.93
N GLY A 494 -24.26 -20.60 -3.84
CA GLY A 494 -23.21 -21.62 -3.80
C GLY A 494 -21.83 -21.16 -4.26
N GLU A 495 -21.64 -19.89 -4.60
CA GLU A 495 -20.39 -19.29 -5.05
C GLU A 495 -19.37 -19.25 -3.89
N PRO A 496 -18.11 -19.70 -4.06
CA PRO A 496 -17.09 -19.59 -3.03
C PRO A 496 -16.61 -18.14 -2.91
N LEU A 497 -16.02 -17.77 -1.76
CA LEU A 497 -15.27 -16.53 -1.64
C LEU A 497 -14.13 -16.50 -2.67
N LEU A 498 -13.97 -15.37 -3.35
CA LEU A 498 -12.84 -15.16 -4.26
C LEU A 498 -11.53 -15.15 -3.48
N HIS A 499 -11.51 -14.46 -2.33
CA HIS A 499 -10.40 -14.43 -1.39
C HIS A 499 -10.92 -14.78 0.02
N PRO A 500 -10.61 -15.97 0.54
CA PRO A 500 -11.13 -16.41 1.84
C PRO A 500 -10.32 -15.93 3.05
N TYR A 501 -9.35 -15.02 2.86
CA TYR A 501 -8.40 -14.58 3.89
C TYR A 501 -8.69 -13.16 4.34
N ALA A 502 -8.54 -12.92 5.65
CA ALA A 502 -8.50 -11.59 6.25
C ALA A 502 -7.49 -11.55 7.40
N TRP A 503 -6.75 -10.45 7.51
CA TRP A 503 -5.82 -10.20 8.61
C TRP A 503 -6.20 -8.90 9.29
N TYR A 504 -6.80 -9.01 10.47
CA TYR A 504 -7.24 -7.86 11.25
C TYR A 504 -6.20 -7.48 12.31
N THR A 505 -5.73 -6.25 12.27
CA THR A 505 -4.88 -5.67 13.31
C THR A 505 -5.76 -5.08 14.39
N LEU A 506 -5.78 -5.72 15.58
CA LEU A 506 -6.62 -5.30 16.72
C LEU A 506 -5.78 -4.47 17.69
N ASN A 507 -5.85 -3.14 17.59
CA ASN A 507 -5.15 -2.23 18.50
C ASN A 507 -5.93 -1.96 19.78
N ARG A 508 -7.26 -1.87 19.68
CA ARG A 508 -8.20 -1.64 20.77
C ARG A 508 -9.44 -2.51 20.60
N ILE A 509 -9.86 -3.12 21.68
CA ILE A 509 -11.16 -3.78 21.76
C ILE A 509 -12.22 -2.68 21.97
N PRO A 510 -13.29 -2.62 21.16
CA PRO A 510 -14.38 -1.67 21.38
C PRO A 510 -15.02 -1.83 22.75
N ASP A 511 -15.46 -0.73 23.35
CA ASP A 511 -16.28 -0.76 24.56
C ASP A 511 -17.68 -1.38 24.27
N GLU A 512 -18.37 -1.90 25.30
CA GLU A 512 -19.72 -2.48 25.19
C GLU A 512 -20.77 -1.45 24.79
#